data_5a73a29e905bb4c31d1f43316724910d
#
_entry.id   5a73a29e905bb4c31d1f43316724910d
#
_cell.length_a   1.000
_cell.length_b   1.000
_cell.length_c   1.000
_cell.angle_alpha   90.00
_cell.angle_beta   90.00
_cell.angle_gamma   90.00
#
_symmetry.space_group_name_H-M   'P 1'
#
loop_
_entity.id
_entity.type
_entity.pdbx_description
1 polymer ?
#
loop_
_entity_poly.entity_id
_entity_poly.type
_entity_poly.pdbx_seq_one_letter_code
_entity_poly.pdbx_strand_id
1 'polypeptide(L)'
;MAFKSRKKNKRTGQNNVLSVRVKSQQVRSERLRSLRSFLILVFSLVALIGTSWFGGSLALNRLIYENESFAVSDMDYRTDGIISESQLKDWGGVEFGDNLLSLDLLRIKRNIELTPRVKIASVERFLPDTLQVRVTERVPMAQIWIWQRDSDNEGNHECIRLQVDESGHVMPPIIGQSSFVFPQYQTEWSLPVIAGIDMKTLRMLAPGRSVGLPKLQAALDVIREYRKSSMAGEVDLRIVDLSHSQILRVTTGDGGQIDLSRNRLQQQFNRWARIRAHGQKYGLTIEAMDLSVTNNVPVRWMLSPNIAKEIRQSQKMAGK
;
A
#
# COMPACT_ATOMS: atom_id res chain seq x y z
N MET A 1 59.73 -119.40 54.14
CA MET A 1 59.68 -118.00 54.51
C MET A 1 59.04 -117.24 53.40
N ALA A 2 57.87 -116.65 53.68
CA ALA A 2 57.03 -116.02 52.68
C ALA A 2 57.25 -114.43 52.67
N PHE A 3 57.51 -113.88 51.57
CA PHE A 3 57.46 -112.45 51.40
C PHE A 3 56.28 -112.04 50.57
N LYS A 4 55.41 -111.32 51.18
CA LYS A 4 54.15 -110.81 50.64
C LYS A 4 54.43 -109.53 49.92
N SER A 5 54.29 -109.46 48.59
CA SER A 5 54.34 -108.27 47.74
C SER A 5 53.09 -107.44 47.84
N ARG A 6 53.19 -106.15 48.15
CA ARG A 6 52.14 -105.15 48.31
C ARG A 6 51.89 -104.47 46.95
N LYS A 7 50.67 -104.72 46.32
CA LYS A 7 50.25 -104.04 45.14
C LYS A 7 49.83 -102.61 45.48
N LYS A 8 50.40 -101.65 44.78
CA LYS A 8 50.08 -100.20 44.81
C LYS A 8 48.90 -99.93 43.88
N ASN A 9 47.74 -99.54 44.44
CA ASN A 9 46.58 -99.11 43.69
C ASN A 9 46.87 -97.72 43.14
N LYS A 10 46.90 -97.56 41.80
CA LYS A 10 46.85 -96.26 41.12
C LYS A 10 45.42 -95.74 41.09
N ARG A 11 45.13 -94.73 41.81
CA ARG A 11 43.89 -93.95 41.64
C ARG A 11 44.01 -93.14 40.38
N THR A 12 43.19 -93.50 39.34
CA THR A 12 42.92 -92.71 38.18
C THR A 12 41.97 -91.55 38.59
N GLY A 13 42.46 -90.35 38.60
CA GLY A 13 41.58 -89.19 38.77
C GLY A 13 40.71 -88.99 37.55
N GLN A 14 39.41 -89.18 37.71
CA GLN A 14 38.45 -88.78 36.74
C GLN A 14 38.29 -87.27 36.85
N ASN A 15 38.78 -86.56 35.85
CA ASN A 15 38.51 -85.16 35.65
C ASN A 15 37.04 -85.07 35.08
N ASN A 16 36.09 -84.80 35.96
CA ASN A 16 34.75 -84.44 35.54
C ASN A 16 34.81 -83.02 34.92
N VAL A 17 34.98 -82.95 33.62
CA VAL A 17 34.77 -81.70 32.87
C VAL A 17 33.26 -81.58 32.68
N LEU A 18 32.64 -80.73 33.49
CA LEU A 18 31.28 -80.28 33.25
C LEU A 18 31.25 -79.45 31.95
N SER A 19 30.88 -80.05 30.85
CA SER A 19 30.60 -79.34 29.60
C SER A 19 29.28 -78.60 29.78
N VAL A 20 29.35 -77.35 30.21
CA VAL A 20 28.19 -76.43 30.18
C VAL A 20 27.91 -76.09 28.73
N ARG A 21 26.99 -76.86 28.14
CA ARG A 21 26.38 -76.47 26.87
C ARG A 21 25.48 -75.23 27.10
N VAL A 22 26.04 -74.02 26.91
CA VAL A 22 25.28 -72.80 26.91
C VAL A 22 24.31 -72.90 25.74
N LYS A 23 23.02 -72.99 26.04
CA LYS A 23 21.94 -72.96 25.04
C LYS A 23 21.90 -71.60 24.36
N SER A 24 22.78 -71.41 23.39
CA SER A 24 22.83 -70.16 22.59
C SER A 24 21.51 -69.89 21.82
N GLN A 25 20.68 -70.86 21.63
CA GLN A 25 19.37 -70.70 20.98
C GLN A 25 18.31 -70.06 21.87
N GLN A 26 18.36 -70.18 23.18
CA GLN A 26 17.41 -69.50 24.08
C GLN A 26 17.65 -68.03 24.19
N VAL A 27 18.90 -67.59 24.22
CA VAL A 27 19.26 -66.15 24.28
C VAL A 27 18.91 -65.44 22.96
N ARG A 28 19.02 -66.14 21.82
CA ARG A 28 18.57 -65.56 20.52
C ARG A 28 17.06 -65.43 20.45
N SER A 29 16.28 -66.38 20.97
CA SER A 29 14.82 -66.31 20.95
C SER A 29 14.26 -65.20 21.87
N GLU A 30 14.91 -64.93 23.00
CA GLU A 30 14.50 -63.85 23.91
C GLU A 30 14.84 -62.48 23.34
N ARG A 31 16.00 -62.33 22.71
CA ARG A 31 16.36 -61.09 22.00
C ARG A 31 15.44 -60.81 20.82
N LEU A 32 15.05 -61.84 20.07
CA LEU A 32 14.09 -61.72 18.98
C LEU A 32 12.67 -61.38 19.48
N ARG A 33 12.27 -61.89 20.63
CA ARG A 33 10.99 -61.55 21.27
C ARG A 33 10.99 -60.13 21.78
N SER A 34 12.05 -59.68 22.44
CA SER A 34 12.17 -58.29 22.91
C SER A 34 12.24 -57.28 21.75
N LEU A 35 12.95 -57.62 20.66
CA LEU A 35 12.96 -56.84 19.42
C LEU A 35 11.59 -56.73 18.77
N ARG A 36 10.84 -57.85 18.69
CA ARG A 36 9.46 -57.84 18.19
C ARG A 36 8.54 -56.98 19.06
N SER A 37 8.63 -57.11 20.39
CA SER A 37 7.84 -56.30 21.31
C SER A 37 8.17 -54.82 21.21
N PHE A 38 9.45 -54.46 21.04
CA PHE A 38 9.88 -53.11 20.81
C PHE A 38 9.36 -52.55 19.48
N LEU A 39 9.46 -53.31 18.38
CA LEU A 39 8.92 -52.94 17.09
C LEU A 39 7.40 -52.74 17.11
N ILE A 40 6.66 -53.61 17.80
CA ILE A 40 5.21 -53.47 17.98
C ILE A 40 4.88 -52.20 18.76
N LEU A 41 5.65 -51.92 19.83
CA LEU A 41 5.47 -50.71 20.64
C LEU A 41 5.74 -49.45 19.83
N VAL A 42 6.82 -49.41 19.05
CA VAL A 42 7.14 -48.29 18.16
C VAL A 42 6.06 -48.12 17.08
N PHE A 43 5.66 -49.24 16.46
CA PHE A 43 4.60 -49.22 15.45
C PHE A 43 3.24 -48.75 16.02
N SER A 44 2.89 -49.20 17.21
CA SER A 44 1.67 -48.77 17.89
C SER A 44 1.72 -47.29 18.26
N LEU A 45 2.89 -46.78 18.70
CA LEU A 45 3.09 -45.35 18.99
C LEU A 45 2.97 -44.51 17.73
N VAL A 46 3.61 -44.89 16.63
CA VAL A 46 3.50 -44.24 15.34
C VAL A 46 2.08 -44.26 14.81
N ALA A 47 1.39 -45.41 14.92
CA ALA A 47 -0.01 -45.53 14.53
C ALA A 47 -0.93 -44.64 15.38
N LEU A 48 -0.66 -44.53 16.69
CA LEU A 48 -1.42 -43.69 17.61
C LEU A 48 -1.22 -42.20 17.31
N ILE A 49 0.01 -41.79 17.01
CA ILE A 49 0.32 -40.42 16.56
C ILE A 49 -0.36 -40.13 15.21
N GLY A 50 -0.27 -41.04 14.26
CA GLY A 50 -0.89 -40.93 12.94
C GLY A 50 -2.42 -40.82 13.01
N THR A 51 -3.06 -41.69 13.80
CA THR A 51 -4.52 -41.63 13.99
C THR A 51 -4.97 -40.41 14.75
N SER A 52 -4.19 -39.95 15.76
CA SER A 52 -4.46 -38.71 16.47
C SER A 52 -4.35 -37.49 15.55
N TRP A 53 -3.34 -37.46 14.70
CA TRP A 53 -3.14 -36.37 13.71
C TRP A 53 -4.26 -36.37 12.66
N PHE A 54 -4.55 -37.52 12.09
CA PHE A 54 -5.60 -37.65 11.07
C PHE A 54 -7.01 -37.44 11.65
N GLY A 55 -7.32 -38.03 12.81
CA GLY A 55 -8.59 -37.81 13.50
C GLY A 55 -8.76 -36.39 14.00
N GLY A 56 -7.69 -35.77 14.51
CA GLY A 56 -7.68 -34.37 14.93
C GLY A 56 -7.91 -33.39 13.75
N SER A 57 -7.28 -33.66 12.62
CA SER A 57 -7.49 -32.82 11.42
C SER A 57 -8.90 -32.92 10.84
N LEU A 58 -9.49 -34.13 10.83
CA LEU A 58 -10.88 -34.36 10.42
C LEU A 58 -11.87 -33.66 11.37
N ALA A 59 -11.62 -33.76 12.68
CA ALA A 59 -12.46 -33.11 13.68
C ALA A 59 -12.38 -31.58 13.58
N LEU A 60 -11.20 -31.04 13.40
CA LEU A 60 -10.99 -29.60 13.17
C LEU A 60 -11.70 -29.12 11.91
N ASN A 61 -11.54 -29.82 10.79
CA ASN A 61 -12.22 -29.44 9.55
C ASN A 61 -13.74 -29.45 9.74
N ARG A 62 -14.30 -30.47 10.33
CA ARG A 62 -15.76 -30.60 10.44
C ARG A 62 -16.38 -29.71 11.49
N LEU A 63 -15.68 -29.46 12.62
CA LEU A 63 -16.19 -28.63 13.72
C LEU A 63 -15.94 -27.13 13.54
N ILE A 64 -14.91 -26.77 12.80
CA ILE A 64 -14.49 -25.38 12.65
C ILE A 64 -14.72 -24.88 11.22
N TYR A 65 -14.16 -25.55 10.22
CA TYR A 65 -14.18 -25.05 8.85
C TYR A 65 -15.47 -25.36 8.07
N GLU A 66 -16.22 -26.41 8.44
CA GLU A 66 -17.51 -26.74 7.85
C GLU A 66 -18.71 -26.30 8.72
N ASN A 67 -18.45 -25.58 9.82
CA ASN A 67 -19.50 -25.17 10.72
C ASN A 67 -20.19 -23.90 10.20
N GLU A 68 -21.49 -23.98 9.93
CA GLU A 68 -22.34 -22.88 9.48
C GLU A 68 -22.34 -21.67 10.43
N SER A 69 -22.03 -21.88 11.72
CA SER A 69 -21.92 -20.79 12.70
C SER A 69 -20.78 -19.81 12.40
N PHE A 70 -19.80 -20.21 11.57
CA PHE A 70 -18.71 -19.35 11.13
C PHE A 70 -18.83 -18.97 9.66
N ALA A 71 -19.98 -19.21 9.04
CA ALA A 71 -20.26 -18.72 7.70
C ALA A 71 -20.44 -17.20 7.74
N VAL A 72 -19.79 -16.47 6.84
CA VAL A 72 -19.90 -15.01 6.74
C VAL A 72 -21.35 -14.66 6.44
N SER A 73 -22.04 -14.09 7.43
CA SER A 73 -23.42 -13.60 7.33
C SER A 73 -23.48 -12.07 7.25
N ASP A 74 -22.43 -11.39 7.75
CA ASP A 74 -22.33 -9.93 7.71
C ASP A 74 -20.96 -9.47 7.24
N MET A 75 -20.94 -8.37 6.47
CA MET A 75 -19.74 -7.75 5.93
C MET A 75 -19.79 -6.24 6.18
N ASP A 76 -19.03 -5.76 7.17
CA ASP A 76 -18.93 -4.32 7.52
C ASP A 76 -17.78 -3.67 6.71
N TYR A 77 -18.13 -3.09 5.56
CA TYR A 77 -17.19 -2.33 4.73
C TYR A 77 -17.25 -0.85 5.08
N ARG A 78 -16.11 -0.27 5.45
CA ARG A 78 -15.98 1.17 5.75
C ARG A 78 -14.84 1.79 4.96
N THR A 79 -15.14 2.94 4.37
CA THR A 79 -14.18 3.77 3.64
C THR A 79 -14.31 5.22 4.10
N ASP A 80 -13.21 5.97 4.02
CA ASP A 80 -13.16 7.41 4.33
C ASP A 80 -13.28 8.28 3.07
N GLY A 81 -13.56 7.70 1.90
CA GLY A 81 -13.56 8.41 0.62
C GLY A 81 -14.76 8.08 -0.26
N ILE A 82 -14.47 7.76 -1.50
CA ILE A 82 -15.44 7.62 -2.61
C ILE A 82 -15.61 6.18 -3.11
N ILE A 83 -14.78 5.27 -2.66
CA ILE A 83 -14.86 3.85 -3.03
C ILE A 83 -16.15 3.30 -2.45
N SER A 84 -16.99 2.68 -3.28
CA SER A 84 -18.23 2.08 -2.82
C SER A 84 -18.00 0.74 -2.13
N GLU A 85 -18.90 0.35 -1.24
CA GLU A 85 -18.89 -0.97 -0.59
C GLU A 85 -18.93 -2.11 -1.60
N SER A 86 -19.69 -1.95 -2.70
CA SER A 86 -19.74 -2.94 -3.77
C SER A 86 -18.38 -3.18 -4.42
N GLN A 87 -17.62 -2.10 -4.68
CA GLN A 87 -16.25 -2.20 -5.21
C GLN A 87 -15.30 -2.90 -4.23
N LEU A 88 -15.40 -2.59 -2.92
CA LEU A 88 -14.59 -3.25 -1.91
C LEU A 88 -14.89 -4.75 -1.81
N LYS A 89 -16.16 -5.12 -1.92
CA LYS A 89 -16.61 -6.50 -1.97
C LYS A 89 -16.03 -7.25 -3.17
N ASP A 90 -16.12 -6.65 -4.36
CA ASP A 90 -15.60 -7.23 -5.61
C ASP A 90 -14.07 -7.44 -5.52
N TRP A 91 -13.34 -6.47 -4.99
CA TRP A 91 -11.89 -6.57 -4.84
C TRP A 91 -11.46 -7.55 -3.74
N GLY A 92 -12.22 -7.64 -2.68
CA GLY A 92 -11.99 -8.59 -1.59
C GLY A 92 -12.16 -10.04 -2.03
N GLY A 93 -13.09 -10.28 -2.96
CA GLY A 93 -13.40 -11.62 -3.47
C GLY A 93 -13.92 -12.54 -2.38
N VAL A 94 -14.77 -12.03 -1.49
CA VAL A 94 -15.42 -12.77 -0.40
C VAL A 94 -16.91 -12.83 -0.67
N GLU A 95 -17.47 -14.04 -0.53
CA GLU A 95 -18.89 -14.28 -0.72
C GLU A 95 -19.60 -14.56 0.61
N PHE A 96 -20.91 -14.30 0.66
CA PHE A 96 -21.71 -14.74 1.79
C PHE A 96 -21.73 -16.27 1.86
N GLY A 97 -21.57 -16.83 3.05
CA GLY A 97 -21.49 -18.26 3.26
C GLY A 97 -20.07 -18.81 3.29
N ASP A 98 -19.06 -18.05 2.88
CA ASP A 98 -17.66 -18.43 3.07
C ASP A 98 -17.37 -18.63 4.57
N ASN A 99 -16.59 -19.64 4.92
CA ASN A 99 -16.21 -19.80 6.32
C ASN A 99 -15.18 -18.75 6.74
N LEU A 100 -15.57 -17.88 7.68
CA LEU A 100 -14.79 -16.76 8.19
C LEU A 100 -13.38 -17.16 8.66
N LEU A 101 -13.26 -18.36 9.25
CA LEU A 101 -11.98 -18.85 9.77
C LEU A 101 -11.04 -19.37 8.66
N SER A 102 -11.61 -19.81 7.53
CA SER A 102 -10.84 -20.28 6.37
C SER A 102 -10.33 -19.15 5.48
N LEU A 103 -10.90 -17.93 5.58
CA LEU A 103 -10.51 -16.79 4.75
C LEU A 103 -9.05 -16.38 4.99
N ASP A 104 -8.30 -16.20 3.92
CA ASP A 104 -6.95 -15.60 3.98
C ASP A 104 -7.06 -14.07 4.01
N LEU A 105 -7.10 -13.48 5.20
CA LEU A 105 -7.22 -12.03 5.39
C LEU A 105 -6.06 -11.26 4.75
N LEU A 106 -4.87 -11.84 4.70
CA LEU A 106 -3.72 -11.18 4.07
C LEU A 106 -3.87 -11.12 2.56
N ARG A 107 -4.47 -12.13 1.95
CA ARG A 107 -4.79 -12.14 0.53
C ARG A 107 -5.86 -11.10 0.21
N ILE A 108 -6.95 -11.06 0.98
CA ILE A 108 -8.02 -10.07 0.84
C ILE A 108 -7.46 -8.66 0.97
N LYS A 109 -6.70 -8.38 2.01
CA LYS A 109 -6.02 -7.11 2.23
C LYS A 109 -5.17 -6.72 1.03
N ARG A 110 -4.30 -7.61 0.55
CA ARG A 110 -3.44 -7.36 -0.62
C ARG A 110 -4.24 -7.06 -1.88
N ASN A 111 -5.31 -7.80 -2.13
CA ASN A 111 -6.17 -7.57 -3.29
C ASN A 111 -6.77 -6.16 -3.27
N ILE A 112 -7.25 -5.71 -2.12
CA ILE A 112 -7.79 -4.36 -1.93
C ILE A 112 -6.68 -3.31 -2.10
N GLU A 113 -5.50 -3.53 -1.51
CA GLU A 113 -4.34 -2.62 -1.59
C GLU A 113 -3.68 -2.57 -2.99
N LEU A 114 -3.94 -3.53 -3.88
CA LEU A 114 -3.55 -3.46 -5.30
C LEU A 114 -4.25 -2.33 -6.04
N THR A 115 -5.39 -1.87 -5.53
CA THR A 115 -6.11 -0.73 -6.13
C THR A 115 -5.34 0.56 -5.87
N PRO A 116 -4.98 1.32 -6.93
CA PRO A 116 -4.11 2.50 -6.78
C PRO A 116 -4.66 3.58 -5.86
N ARG A 117 -5.96 3.62 -5.62
CA ARG A 117 -6.62 4.59 -4.73
C ARG A 117 -6.57 4.21 -3.26
N VAL A 118 -6.31 2.97 -2.96
CA VAL A 118 -6.23 2.51 -1.58
C VAL A 118 -4.85 2.85 -1.01
N LYS A 119 -4.83 3.52 0.13
CA LYS A 119 -3.61 3.83 0.87
C LYS A 119 -3.27 2.71 1.84
N ILE A 120 -4.25 2.27 2.61
CA ILE A 120 -4.13 1.20 3.60
C ILE A 120 -5.48 0.49 3.69
N ALA A 121 -5.46 -0.84 3.78
CA ALA A 121 -6.62 -1.65 4.14
C ALA A 121 -6.37 -2.40 5.46
N SER A 122 -7.37 -2.47 6.31
CA SER A 122 -7.43 -3.35 7.48
C SER A 122 -8.56 -4.34 7.28
N VAL A 123 -8.26 -5.62 7.46
CA VAL A 123 -9.24 -6.70 7.34
C VAL A 123 -9.20 -7.51 8.62
N GLU A 124 -10.32 -7.57 9.31
CA GLU A 124 -10.44 -8.18 10.63
C GLU A 124 -11.65 -9.11 10.71
N ARG A 125 -11.52 -10.18 11.50
CA ARG A 125 -12.63 -11.09 11.77
C ARG A 125 -13.30 -10.68 13.07
N PHE A 126 -14.60 -10.50 13.03
CA PHE A 126 -15.44 -10.38 14.21
C PHE A 126 -16.29 -11.65 14.34
N LEU A 127 -15.88 -12.51 15.25
CA LEU A 127 -16.59 -13.76 15.49
C LEU A 127 -18.01 -13.49 16.05
N PRO A 128 -19.02 -14.30 15.66
CA PRO A 128 -18.79 -15.58 14.95
C PRO A 128 -18.74 -15.49 13.43
N ASP A 129 -19.34 -14.48 12.78
CA ASP A 129 -19.76 -14.53 11.38
C ASP A 129 -19.53 -13.21 10.59
N THR A 130 -18.87 -12.22 11.17
CA THR A 130 -18.72 -10.89 10.57
C THR A 130 -17.29 -10.64 10.06
N LEU A 131 -17.16 -10.22 8.80
CA LEU A 131 -15.92 -9.73 8.23
C LEU A 131 -15.93 -8.20 8.20
N GLN A 132 -14.99 -7.57 8.91
CA GLN A 132 -14.83 -6.13 8.88
C GLN A 132 -13.67 -5.72 7.97
N VAL A 133 -13.96 -4.82 7.04
CA VAL A 133 -12.97 -4.23 6.12
C VAL A 133 -13.00 -2.71 6.27
N ARG A 134 -11.88 -2.15 6.68
CA ARG A 134 -11.70 -0.68 6.75
C ARG A 134 -10.65 -0.24 5.75
N VAL A 135 -10.99 0.74 4.95
CA VAL A 135 -10.11 1.27 3.90
C VAL A 135 -9.89 2.75 4.11
N THR A 136 -8.62 3.14 4.09
CA THR A 136 -8.21 4.54 4.01
C THR A 136 -7.81 4.82 2.57
N GLU A 137 -8.46 5.80 1.96
CA GLU A 137 -8.21 6.19 0.58
C GLU A 137 -7.03 7.17 0.45
N ARG A 138 -6.43 7.20 -0.72
CA ARG A 138 -5.43 8.21 -1.07
C ARG A 138 -6.12 9.49 -1.48
N VAL A 139 -5.69 10.61 -0.90
CA VAL A 139 -6.19 11.94 -1.22
C VAL A 139 -5.32 12.54 -2.31
N PRO A 140 -5.84 12.83 -3.50
CA PRO A 140 -5.06 13.45 -4.56
C PRO A 140 -4.68 14.88 -4.20
N MET A 141 -3.45 15.24 -4.52
CA MET A 141 -2.88 16.57 -4.26
C MET A 141 -2.70 17.38 -5.54
N ALA A 142 -2.44 16.71 -6.67
CA ALA A 142 -2.21 17.31 -7.97
C ALA A 142 -2.68 16.41 -9.10
N GLN A 143 -2.72 16.97 -10.30
CA GLN A 143 -2.96 16.24 -11.55
C GLN A 143 -1.73 16.29 -12.44
N ILE A 144 -1.53 15.27 -13.26
CA ILE A 144 -0.57 15.22 -14.35
C ILE A 144 -1.35 14.91 -15.62
N TRP A 145 -1.23 15.76 -16.63
CA TRP A 145 -1.89 15.55 -17.91
C TRP A 145 -0.92 14.95 -18.92
N ILE A 146 -1.29 13.81 -19.46
CA ILE A 146 -0.52 13.09 -20.48
C ILE A 146 -1.31 13.11 -21.78
N TRP A 147 -0.74 13.77 -22.80
CA TRP A 147 -1.29 13.73 -24.15
C TRP A 147 -0.69 12.53 -24.88
N GLN A 148 -1.52 11.59 -25.23
CA GLN A 148 -1.11 10.47 -26.07
C GLN A 148 -1.99 10.38 -27.32
N ARG A 149 -1.42 9.80 -28.36
CA ARG A 149 -2.17 9.55 -29.59
C ARG A 149 -3.21 8.47 -29.32
N ASP A 150 -4.44 8.73 -29.73
CA ASP A 150 -5.52 7.74 -29.65
C ASP A 150 -5.15 6.53 -30.51
N SER A 151 -5.23 5.33 -29.95
CA SER A 151 -4.93 4.07 -30.66
C SER A 151 -5.97 3.74 -31.74
N ASP A 152 -7.21 4.22 -31.56
CA ASP A 152 -8.34 3.84 -32.40
C ASP A 152 -8.66 4.87 -33.49
N ASN A 153 -8.07 6.07 -33.43
CA ASN A 153 -8.26 7.14 -34.40
C ASN A 153 -6.93 7.85 -34.71
N GLU A 154 -6.32 7.53 -35.84
CA GLU A 154 -5.09 8.19 -36.33
C GLU A 154 -5.31 9.69 -36.59
N GLY A 155 -5.08 10.52 -35.61
CA GLY A 155 -5.23 12.00 -35.69
C GLY A 155 -5.87 12.60 -34.46
N ASN A 156 -6.45 11.81 -33.61
CA ASN A 156 -7.02 12.28 -32.34
C ASN A 156 -5.99 12.13 -31.22
N HIS A 157 -5.90 13.12 -30.33
CA HIS A 157 -5.06 13.07 -29.14
C HIS A 157 -5.97 12.95 -27.93
N GLU A 158 -5.79 11.90 -27.15
CA GLU A 158 -6.46 11.71 -25.88
C GLU A 158 -5.62 12.32 -24.75
N CYS A 159 -6.29 13.05 -23.86
CA CYS A 159 -5.67 13.57 -22.65
C CYS A 159 -6.00 12.69 -21.46
N ILE A 160 -5.05 11.88 -21.03
CA ILE A 160 -5.17 11.12 -19.79
C ILE A 160 -4.78 12.02 -18.62
N ARG A 161 -5.68 12.12 -17.65
CA ARG A 161 -5.47 12.90 -16.42
C ARG A 161 -5.14 11.94 -15.29
N LEU A 162 -3.88 11.81 -14.93
CA LEU A 162 -3.48 11.06 -13.74
C LEU A 162 -3.56 11.97 -12.51
N GLN A 163 -3.89 11.40 -11.38
CA GLN A 163 -3.84 12.06 -10.08
C GLN A 163 -2.63 11.59 -9.29
N VAL A 164 -2.11 12.46 -8.43
CA VAL A 164 -0.95 12.14 -7.59
C VAL A 164 -1.23 12.58 -6.17
N ASP A 165 -0.96 11.70 -5.20
CA ASP A 165 -1.07 12.00 -3.79
C ASP A 165 0.17 12.71 -3.23
N GLU A 166 0.14 13.02 -1.94
CA GLU A 166 1.25 13.68 -1.22
C GLU A 166 2.57 12.90 -1.26
N SER A 167 2.51 11.57 -1.39
CA SER A 167 3.67 10.69 -1.46
C SER A 167 4.23 10.52 -2.87
N GLY A 168 3.60 11.09 -3.87
CA GLY A 168 3.94 10.89 -5.28
C GLY A 168 3.37 9.58 -5.85
N HIS A 169 2.37 9.00 -5.21
CA HIS A 169 1.70 7.80 -5.72
C HIS A 169 0.69 8.19 -6.80
N VAL A 170 0.79 7.52 -7.96
CA VAL A 170 -0.02 7.81 -9.13
C VAL A 170 -1.32 7.01 -9.10
N MET A 171 -2.42 7.70 -9.33
CA MET A 171 -3.77 7.15 -9.34
C MET A 171 -4.46 7.45 -10.67
N PRO A 172 -5.37 6.55 -11.14
CA PRO A 172 -6.20 6.85 -12.29
C PRO A 172 -7.19 7.98 -11.97
N PRO A 173 -7.70 8.68 -12.98
CA PRO A 173 -8.77 9.66 -12.81
C PRO A 173 -10.04 8.95 -12.31
N ILE A 174 -10.91 9.73 -11.69
CA ILE A 174 -12.24 9.21 -11.36
C ILE A 174 -13.13 9.43 -12.57
N ILE A 175 -13.63 8.32 -13.09
CA ILE A 175 -14.53 8.32 -14.25
C ILE A 175 -15.87 8.94 -13.81
N GLY A 176 -16.34 9.95 -14.54
CA GLY A 176 -17.65 10.57 -14.33
C GLY A 176 -17.70 11.82 -13.47
N GLN A 177 -16.56 12.28 -12.90
CA GLN A 177 -16.53 13.54 -12.14
C GLN A 177 -15.51 14.50 -12.73
N SER A 178 -15.99 15.56 -13.35
CA SER A 178 -15.15 16.68 -13.83
C SER A 178 -14.65 17.57 -12.71
N SER A 179 -15.26 17.50 -11.53
CA SER A 179 -14.88 18.29 -10.35
C SER A 179 -14.95 17.40 -9.12
N PHE A 180 -13.83 17.25 -8.44
CA PHE A 180 -13.76 16.49 -7.19
C PHE A 180 -13.91 17.43 -6.00
N VAL A 181 -15.03 17.30 -5.30
CA VAL A 181 -15.19 17.82 -3.94
C VAL A 181 -14.81 16.71 -2.98
N PHE A 182 -13.62 16.76 -2.42
CA PHE A 182 -13.31 15.95 -1.25
C PHE A 182 -14.09 16.51 -0.06
N PRO A 183 -14.84 15.71 0.69
CA PRO A 183 -15.57 16.19 1.87
C PRO A 183 -14.68 16.86 2.91
N GLN A 184 -13.39 16.56 2.90
CA GLN A 184 -12.37 17.14 3.78
C GLN A 184 -11.91 18.55 3.34
N TYR A 185 -12.15 18.91 2.07
CA TYR A 185 -11.77 20.20 1.52
C TYR A 185 -13.03 20.84 0.94
N GLN A 186 -13.69 21.69 1.71
CA GLN A 186 -14.96 22.37 1.38
C GLN A 186 -14.88 23.38 0.22
N THR A 187 -13.85 23.31 -0.62
CA THR A 187 -13.66 24.21 -1.75
C THR A 187 -13.62 23.42 -3.06
N GLU A 188 -14.43 23.84 -4.03
CA GLU A 188 -14.47 23.39 -5.44
C GLU A 188 -13.18 23.73 -6.21
N TRP A 189 -12.02 23.50 -5.61
CA TRP A 189 -10.75 23.84 -6.24
C TRP A 189 -10.33 22.68 -7.14
N SER A 190 -10.20 22.98 -8.40
CA SER A 190 -9.55 22.04 -9.31
C SER A 190 -8.13 21.78 -8.81
N LEU A 191 -7.75 20.49 -8.74
CA LEU A 191 -6.39 20.12 -8.35
C LEU A 191 -5.38 20.81 -9.27
N PRO A 192 -4.27 21.36 -8.73
CA PRO A 192 -3.24 21.98 -9.56
C PRO A 192 -2.63 20.95 -10.51
N VAL A 193 -2.28 21.40 -11.71
CA VAL A 193 -1.65 20.57 -12.74
C VAL A 193 -0.14 20.69 -12.62
N ILE A 194 0.56 19.58 -12.54
CA ILE A 194 2.02 19.53 -12.65
C ILE A 194 2.37 19.37 -14.13
N ALA A 195 3.04 20.38 -14.67
CA ALA A 195 3.49 20.45 -16.06
C ALA A 195 5.02 20.38 -16.17
N GLY A 196 5.55 20.32 -17.40
CA GLY A 196 6.98 20.34 -17.65
C GLY A 196 7.72 19.06 -17.27
N ILE A 197 7.01 17.95 -17.12
CA ILE A 197 7.60 16.62 -16.96
C ILE A 197 8.02 16.12 -18.35
N ASP A 198 9.24 15.62 -18.46
CA ASP A 198 9.75 15.08 -19.73
C ASP A 198 8.98 13.83 -20.18
N MET A 199 8.90 13.63 -21.50
CA MET A 199 8.12 12.53 -22.10
C MET A 199 8.62 11.12 -21.70
N LYS A 200 9.91 10.98 -21.40
CA LYS A 200 10.48 9.70 -20.93
C LYS A 200 9.94 9.37 -19.54
N THR A 201 9.90 10.35 -18.68
CA THR A 201 9.33 10.24 -17.32
C THR A 201 7.81 10.03 -17.37
N LEU A 202 7.09 10.78 -18.21
CA LEU A 202 5.63 10.61 -18.37
C LEU A 202 5.25 9.17 -18.77
N ARG A 203 6.03 8.53 -19.64
CA ARG A 203 5.79 7.13 -20.05
C ARG A 203 6.03 6.11 -18.94
N MET A 204 6.77 6.47 -17.89
CA MET A 204 7.01 5.63 -16.71
C MET A 204 5.90 5.78 -15.65
N LEU A 205 5.06 6.80 -15.77
CA LEU A 205 3.95 7.02 -14.85
C LEU A 205 2.87 5.99 -15.10
N ALA A 206 2.67 5.09 -14.17
CA ALA A 206 1.60 4.11 -14.22
C ALA A 206 0.81 4.16 -12.89
N PRO A 207 -0.52 4.02 -12.93
CA PRO A 207 -1.32 3.89 -11.73
C PRO A 207 -0.81 2.76 -10.82
N GLY A 208 -0.87 2.98 -9.52
CA GLY A 208 -0.41 2.01 -8.53
C GLY A 208 1.10 2.07 -8.21
N ARG A 209 1.84 3.01 -8.78
CA ARG A 209 3.27 3.19 -8.49
C ARG A 209 3.55 4.53 -7.84
N SER A 210 4.45 4.53 -6.87
CA SER A 210 5.04 5.75 -6.34
C SER A 210 6.22 6.16 -7.22
N VAL A 211 6.22 7.42 -7.63
CA VAL A 211 7.25 7.97 -8.51
C VAL A 211 8.22 8.80 -7.67
N GLY A 212 9.33 8.19 -7.28
CA GLY A 212 10.41 8.82 -6.51
C GLY A 212 11.25 9.83 -7.32
N LEU A 213 10.60 10.67 -8.13
CA LEU A 213 11.30 11.68 -8.93
C LEU A 213 11.52 12.97 -8.14
N PRO A 214 12.77 13.44 -7.97
CA PRO A 214 13.06 14.65 -7.21
C PRO A 214 12.35 15.91 -7.73
N LYS A 215 12.12 15.99 -9.05
CA LYS A 215 11.36 17.10 -9.65
C LYS A 215 9.89 17.06 -9.26
N LEU A 216 9.26 15.89 -9.35
CA LEU A 216 7.86 15.73 -8.96
C LEU A 216 7.68 16.01 -7.47
N GLN A 217 8.58 15.51 -6.63
CA GLN A 217 8.56 15.78 -5.20
C GLN A 217 8.66 17.28 -4.91
N ALA A 218 9.52 18.00 -5.61
CA ALA A 218 9.63 19.46 -5.47
C ALA A 218 8.32 20.19 -5.83
N ALA A 219 7.59 19.74 -6.86
CA ALA A 219 6.26 20.29 -7.16
C ALA A 219 5.24 20.01 -6.06
N LEU A 220 5.24 18.78 -5.54
CA LEU A 220 4.36 18.40 -4.42
C LEU A 220 4.69 19.19 -3.15
N ASP A 221 5.97 19.48 -2.90
CA ASP A 221 6.40 20.31 -1.77
C ASP A 221 5.90 21.76 -1.92
N VAL A 222 5.93 22.32 -3.13
CA VAL A 222 5.33 23.65 -3.41
C VAL A 222 3.84 23.65 -3.10
N ILE A 223 3.11 22.64 -3.58
CA ILE A 223 1.66 22.55 -3.36
C ILE A 223 1.35 22.36 -1.86
N ARG A 224 2.14 21.54 -1.18
CA ARG A 224 2.00 21.30 0.26
C ARG A 224 2.23 22.56 1.09
N GLU A 225 3.32 23.28 0.81
CA GLU A 225 3.64 24.52 1.51
C GLU A 225 2.66 25.65 1.16
N TYR A 226 2.19 25.70 -0.10
CA TYR A 226 1.09 26.59 -0.49
C TYR A 226 -0.17 26.34 0.35
N ARG A 227 -0.61 25.10 0.49
CA ARG A 227 -1.80 24.74 1.28
C ARG A 227 -1.69 25.12 2.77
N LYS A 228 -0.47 25.17 3.32
CA LYS A 228 -0.21 25.59 4.70
C LYS A 228 -0.05 27.12 4.83
N SER A 229 0.12 27.82 3.72
CA SER A 229 0.35 29.26 3.72
C SER A 229 -0.95 30.05 3.84
N SER A 230 -0.82 31.35 4.20
CA SER A 230 -1.96 32.28 4.18
C SER A 230 -2.51 32.56 2.78
N MET A 231 -1.85 32.08 1.75
CA MET A 231 -2.27 32.20 0.36
C MET A 231 -3.32 31.18 -0.03
N ALA A 232 -3.41 30.08 0.74
CA ALA A 232 -4.42 29.04 0.51
C ALA A 232 -5.83 29.64 0.68
N GLY A 233 -6.68 29.45 -0.33
CA GLY A 233 -8.02 30.02 -0.33
C GLY A 233 -8.13 31.44 -0.88
N GLU A 234 -7.03 32.19 -0.97
CA GLU A 234 -7.02 33.54 -1.56
C GLU A 234 -6.58 33.56 -3.02
N VAL A 235 -5.72 32.65 -3.41
CA VAL A 235 -5.18 32.53 -4.76
C VAL A 235 -5.41 31.10 -5.25
N ASP A 236 -5.95 30.93 -6.42
CA ASP A 236 -6.10 29.62 -7.05
C ASP A 236 -4.75 29.23 -7.71
N LEU A 237 -4.08 28.20 -7.17
CA LEU A 237 -2.86 27.66 -7.73
C LEU A 237 -3.23 26.64 -8.81
N ARG A 238 -2.99 26.98 -10.09
CA ARG A 238 -3.44 26.15 -11.22
C ARG A 238 -2.38 25.23 -11.80
N ILE A 239 -1.17 25.77 -12.02
CA ILE A 239 -0.11 25.01 -12.68
C ILE A 239 1.18 25.15 -11.90
N VAL A 240 1.91 24.05 -11.73
CA VAL A 240 3.30 24.01 -11.27
C VAL A 240 4.14 23.45 -12.40
N ASP A 241 4.91 24.30 -13.06
CA ASP A 241 5.74 23.94 -14.21
C ASP A 241 7.18 23.61 -13.80
N LEU A 242 7.63 22.41 -14.17
CA LEU A 242 8.92 21.82 -13.89
C LEU A 242 9.91 21.91 -15.07
N SER A 243 9.55 22.61 -16.15
CA SER A 243 10.38 22.71 -17.36
C SER A 243 11.77 23.32 -17.08
N HIS A 244 11.85 24.17 -16.07
CA HIS A 244 13.09 24.81 -15.67
C HIS A 244 13.88 23.97 -14.67
N SER A 245 15.20 23.94 -14.79
CA SER A 245 16.04 23.10 -13.93
C SER A 245 16.20 23.62 -12.50
N GLN A 246 16.19 24.94 -12.33
CA GLN A 246 16.52 25.61 -11.07
C GLN A 246 15.32 26.26 -10.37
N ILE A 247 14.29 26.59 -11.12
CA ILE A 247 13.10 27.28 -10.64
C ILE A 247 11.85 26.43 -10.88
N LEU A 248 10.85 26.64 -10.02
CA LEU A 248 9.52 26.08 -10.15
C LEU A 248 8.58 27.24 -10.49
N ARG A 249 8.01 27.25 -11.69
CA ARG A 249 7.07 28.29 -12.09
C ARG A 249 5.66 27.91 -11.71
N VAL A 250 5.02 28.77 -10.95
CA VAL A 250 3.63 28.60 -10.55
C VAL A 250 2.77 29.58 -11.35
N THR A 251 1.68 29.06 -11.94
CA THR A 251 0.66 29.89 -12.57
C THR A 251 -0.60 29.90 -11.71
N THR A 252 -1.09 31.09 -11.42
CA THR A 252 -2.29 31.32 -10.60
C THR A 252 -3.57 31.43 -11.45
N GLY A 253 -4.73 31.34 -10.81
CA GLY A 253 -6.03 31.41 -11.47
C GLY A 253 -6.32 32.76 -12.13
N ASP A 254 -5.73 33.81 -11.64
CA ASP A 254 -5.76 35.17 -12.22
C ASP A 254 -4.72 35.40 -13.35
N GLY A 255 -3.94 34.36 -13.68
CA GLY A 255 -2.96 34.36 -14.76
C GLY A 255 -1.56 34.82 -14.35
N GLY A 256 -1.33 35.11 -13.08
CA GLY A 256 -0.03 35.48 -12.55
C GLY A 256 0.99 34.34 -12.64
N GLN A 257 2.25 34.70 -12.99
CA GLN A 257 3.37 33.74 -13.04
C GLN A 257 4.36 34.05 -11.93
N ILE A 258 4.61 33.10 -11.07
CA ILE A 258 5.49 33.24 -9.90
C ILE A 258 6.61 32.21 -9.98
N ASP A 259 7.84 32.67 -10.04
CA ASP A 259 9.03 31.84 -10.04
C ASP A 259 9.51 31.61 -8.61
N LEU A 260 9.61 30.37 -8.22
CA LEU A 260 10.02 29.91 -6.90
C LEU A 260 11.33 29.13 -6.97
N SER A 261 12.18 29.28 -5.97
CA SER A 261 13.29 28.37 -5.75
C SER A 261 12.81 27.15 -4.92
N ARG A 262 13.51 26.03 -5.04
CA ARG A 262 13.17 24.80 -4.28
C ARG A 262 13.40 24.95 -2.77
N ASN A 263 14.20 25.91 -2.37
CA ASN A 263 14.57 26.11 -0.98
C ASN A 263 13.74 27.21 -0.34
N ARG A 264 13.49 27.09 0.99
CA ARG A 264 12.84 28.14 1.79
C ARG A 264 11.45 28.56 1.25
N LEU A 265 10.67 27.61 0.77
CA LEU A 265 9.34 27.84 0.18
C LEU A 265 8.44 28.66 1.11
N GLN A 266 8.39 28.35 2.40
CA GLN A 266 7.59 29.08 3.37
C GLN A 266 7.93 30.59 3.42
N GLN A 267 9.22 30.93 3.37
CA GLN A 267 9.64 32.32 3.35
C GLN A 267 9.22 33.02 2.04
N GLN A 268 9.25 32.31 0.92
CA GLN A 268 8.81 32.82 -0.37
C GLN A 268 7.30 33.03 -0.38
N PHE A 269 6.50 32.11 0.14
CA PHE A 269 5.05 32.30 0.30
C PHE A 269 4.71 33.48 1.21
N ASN A 270 5.43 33.66 2.31
CA ASN A 270 5.24 34.81 3.20
C ASN A 270 5.59 36.15 2.50
N ARG A 271 6.59 36.16 1.63
CA ARG A 271 6.90 37.35 0.80
C ARG A 271 5.81 37.57 -0.24
N TRP A 272 5.37 36.51 -0.91
CA TRP A 272 4.27 36.58 -1.87
C TRP A 272 3.03 37.23 -1.26
N ALA A 273 2.59 36.73 -0.12
CA ALA A 273 1.44 37.28 0.60
C ALA A 273 1.57 38.78 0.86
N ARG A 274 2.74 39.24 1.34
CA ARG A 274 3.00 40.65 1.60
C ARG A 274 2.99 41.52 0.33
N ILE A 275 3.64 41.08 -0.73
CA ILE A 275 3.68 41.77 -2.01
C ILE A 275 2.28 41.87 -2.60
N ARG A 276 1.52 40.76 -2.60
CA ARG A 276 0.14 40.71 -3.07
C ARG A 276 -0.75 41.72 -2.31
N ALA A 277 -0.69 41.67 -0.98
CA ALA A 277 -1.47 42.58 -0.14
C ALA A 277 -1.14 44.05 -0.41
N HIS A 278 0.12 44.37 -0.76
CA HIS A 278 0.50 45.73 -1.19
C HIS A 278 -0.16 46.08 -2.53
N GLY A 279 -0.09 45.23 -3.55
CA GLY A 279 -0.71 45.48 -4.85
C GLY A 279 -2.23 45.61 -4.76
N GLN A 280 -2.90 44.80 -3.97
CA GLN A 280 -4.36 44.88 -3.79
C GLN A 280 -4.85 46.22 -3.28
N LYS A 281 -4.08 46.94 -2.44
CA LYS A 281 -4.41 48.29 -1.99
C LYS A 281 -4.54 49.29 -3.14
N TYR A 282 -3.87 49.03 -4.27
CA TYR A 282 -3.88 49.88 -5.47
C TYR A 282 -4.69 49.23 -6.62
N GLY A 283 -5.46 48.19 -6.34
CA GLY A 283 -6.23 47.48 -7.36
C GLY A 283 -5.38 46.71 -8.38
N LEU A 284 -4.15 46.37 -8.02
CA LEU A 284 -3.22 45.67 -8.87
C LEU A 284 -3.13 44.19 -8.50
N THR A 285 -2.95 43.34 -9.50
CA THR A 285 -2.60 41.92 -9.35
C THR A 285 -1.22 41.66 -9.94
N ILE A 286 -0.58 40.56 -9.50
CA ILE A 286 0.75 40.20 -9.96
C ILE A 286 0.62 39.53 -11.33
N GLU A 287 1.25 40.11 -12.37
CA GLU A 287 1.41 39.49 -13.69
C GLU A 287 2.58 38.50 -13.68
N ALA A 288 3.74 38.93 -13.18
CA ALA A 288 4.91 38.08 -13.02
C ALA A 288 5.73 38.51 -11.81
N MET A 289 6.30 37.55 -11.09
CA MET A 289 7.13 37.81 -9.92
C MET A 289 8.20 36.75 -9.78
N ASP A 290 9.44 37.14 -9.51
CA ASP A 290 10.53 36.19 -9.24
C ASP A 290 10.90 36.17 -7.75
N LEU A 291 10.44 35.16 -7.03
CA LEU A 291 10.76 34.93 -5.62
C LEU A 291 11.99 34.03 -5.42
N SER A 292 12.58 33.53 -6.51
CA SER A 292 13.80 32.71 -6.42
C SER A 292 14.99 33.55 -5.94
N VAL A 293 14.93 34.87 -6.17
CA VAL A 293 15.94 35.82 -5.70
C VAL A 293 15.75 36.21 -4.23
N THR A 294 16.87 36.43 -3.54
CA THR A 294 16.84 36.72 -2.10
C THR A 294 16.46 38.15 -1.79
N ASN A 295 16.96 39.11 -2.60
CA ASN A 295 16.75 40.57 -2.43
C ASN A 295 16.17 41.15 -3.73
N ASN A 296 15.49 42.27 -3.61
CA ASN A 296 14.94 43.04 -4.74
C ASN A 296 14.09 42.18 -5.68
N VAL A 297 13.02 41.63 -5.15
CA VAL A 297 12.06 40.80 -5.90
C VAL A 297 11.50 41.59 -7.08
N PRO A 298 11.79 41.21 -8.34
CA PRO A 298 11.19 41.86 -9.49
C PRO A 298 9.71 41.48 -9.60
N VAL A 299 8.85 42.47 -9.73
CA VAL A 299 7.39 42.29 -9.85
C VAL A 299 6.88 43.11 -11.03
N ARG A 300 6.14 42.44 -11.90
CA ARG A 300 5.29 43.10 -12.89
C ARG A 300 3.85 43.07 -12.42
N TRP A 301 3.18 44.21 -12.59
CA TRP A 301 1.82 44.36 -12.14
C TRP A 301 0.88 44.51 -13.34
N MET A 302 -0.34 43.97 -13.19
CA MET A 302 -1.46 44.19 -14.09
C MET A 302 -2.67 44.72 -13.31
N LEU A 303 -3.62 45.34 -14.01
CA LEU A 303 -4.89 45.70 -13.38
C LEU A 303 -5.65 44.50 -12.94
N SER A 304 -6.25 44.57 -11.76
CA SER A 304 -7.12 43.49 -11.27
C SER A 304 -8.23 43.20 -12.28
N PRO A 305 -8.57 41.91 -12.55
CA PRO A 305 -9.60 41.55 -13.50
C PRO A 305 -10.96 42.22 -13.23
N ASN A 306 -11.28 42.49 -11.98
CA ASN A 306 -12.51 43.19 -11.59
C ASN A 306 -12.49 44.67 -12.03
N ILE A 307 -11.40 45.36 -11.74
CA ILE A 307 -11.22 46.77 -12.14
C ILE A 307 -11.14 46.89 -13.67
N ALA A 308 -10.45 45.95 -14.32
CA ALA A 308 -10.38 45.96 -15.79
C ALA A 308 -11.79 45.74 -16.44
N LYS A 309 -12.65 44.93 -15.81
CA LYS A 309 -14.05 44.76 -16.26
C LYS A 309 -14.87 46.04 -16.05
N GLU A 310 -14.75 46.69 -14.91
CA GLU A 310 -15.44 47.93 -14.60
C GLU A 310 -15.06 49.07 -15.59
N ILE A 311 -13.77 49.24 -15.87
CA ILE A 311 -13.27 50.19 -16.84
C ILE A 311 -13.86 49.89 -18.23
N ARG A 312 -13.86 48.64 -18.68
CA ARG A 312 -14.45 48.24 -19.98
C ARG A 312 -15.95 48.50 -20.06
N GLN A 313 -16.67 48.26 -18.96
CA GLN A 313 -18.11 48.53 -18.88
C GLN A 313 -18.40 50.04 -18.92
N SER A 314 -17.64 50.85 -18.16
CA SER A 314 -17.75 52.31 -18.16
C SER A 314 -17.44 52.89 -19.54
N GLN A 315 -16.41 52.41 -20.23
CA GLN A 315 -16.10 52.83 -21.61
C GLN A 315 -17.21 52.43 -22.61
N LYS A 316 -17.84 51.27 -22.44
CA LYS A 316 -19.00 50.89 -23.28
C LYS A 316 -20.23 51.76 -23.05
N MET A 317 -20.44 52.27 -21.83
CA MET A 317 -21.55 53.18 -21.50
C MET A 317 -21.28 54.62 -21.98
N ALA A 318 -20.01 55.06 -21.93
CA ALA A 318 -19.63 56.39 -22.38
C ALA A 318 -19.54 56.55 -23.92
N GLY A 319 -19.47 55.43 -24.64
CA GLY A 319 -19.44 55.42 -26.12
C GLY A 319 -20.80 55.20 -26.81
N LYS A 320 -21.88 55.22 -26.03
CA LYS A 320 -23.27 55.28 -26.51
C LYS A 320 -23.82 56.71 -26.26
#